data_2c7acc7b6de8cb51bcd68284e7d667ad
#
_entry.id   2c7acc7b6de8cb51bcd68284e7d667ad
#
_cell.length_a   1.000
_cell.length_b   1.000
_cell.length_c   1.000
_cell.angle_alpha   90.00
_cell.angle_beta   90.00
_cell.angle_gamma   90.00
#
_symmetry.space_group_name_H-M   'P 1'
#
loop_
_entity.id
_entity.type
_entity.pdbx_description
1 polymer ?
#
loop_
_entity_poly.entity_id
_entity_poly.type
_entity_poly.pdbx_seq_one_letter_code
_entity_poly.pdbx_strand_id
1 'polypeptide(L)'
;MRSTKQKIAASLFALLTLCIALVCYHLFSALPLAKLPVEFAIDQGSSLKATAAKLRHDGVLDTDWSFVMLARLTGKTKQIRFGNYLLEKPISRFGLLDMISKGKTDQSQIQIRIIEGTTFKDLRKILDEHPKLRHDSTALTEAELLQRIGATEQAAEGLFFPDTYYFSTGSSDLVVLKTAYKTMQRHLEAAWQNHDQESQLSSPYEALILASIVEKETGKASDRPMIATVFLNRLRRGMRLQTDPTVIYGMGEQFDGNLRRRDLTADTPYNTYTRYGLPPTPIALPGLESIRAVMQAPLGKELYFVAKGDGSSHFSRSLIEHNQAVREYQLKRK
;
A
#
# COMPACT_ATOMS: atom_id res chain seq x y z
N MET A 1 -2.50 50.21 54.46
CA MET A 1 -1.48 49.14 54.14
C MET A 1 -2.17 47.83 53.84
N ARG A 2 -1.98 47.24 52.66
CA ARG A 2 -2.52 45.89 52.35
C ARG A 2 -1.79 44.87 53.24
N SER A 3 -2.52 43.98 53.91
CA SER A 3 -1.94 42.95 54.76
C SER A 3 -1.02 42.02 53.96
N THR A 4 -0.03 41.43 54.60
CA THR A 4 0.93 40.50 53.94
C THR A 4 0.19 39.36 53.20
N LYS A 5 -0.95 38.90 53.74
CA LYS A 5 -1.83 37.90 53.09
C LYS A 5 -2.43 38.41 51.78
N GLN A 6 -2.82 39.68 51.70
CA GLN A 6 -3.36 40.28 50.46
C GLN A 6 -2.28 40.46 49.39
N LYS A 7 -1.02 40.72 49.74
CA LYS A 7 0.11 40.81 48.82
C LYS A 7 0.45 39.41 48.27
N ILE A 8 0.48 38.39 49.11
CA ILE A 8 0.69 36.99 48.68
C ILE A 8 -0.42 36.52 47.72
N ALA A 9 -1.69 36.79 48.07
CA ALA A 9 -2.81 36.43 47.22
C ALA A 9 -2.76 37.15 45.86
N ALA A 10 -2.39 38.43 45.83
CA ALA A 10 -2.21 39.18 44.58
C ALA A 10 -1.07 38.64 43.73
N SER A 11 0.07 38.28 44.37
CA SER A 11 1.20 37.67 43.66
C SER A 11 0.86 36.29 43.07
N LEU A 12 0.15 35.43 43.81
CA LEU A 12 -0.33 34.13 43.31
C LEU A 12 -1.32 34.27 42.17
N PHE A 13 -2.22 35.25 42.26
CA PHE A 13 -3.17 35.55 41.18
C PHE A 13 -2.44 36.06 39.91
N ALA A 14 -1.47 36.94 40.07
CA ALA A 14 -0.65 37.44 38.97
C ALA A 14 0.17 36.31 38.32
N LEU A 15 0.74 35.40 39.10
CA LEU A 15 1.46 34.23 38.63
C LEU A 15 0.53 33.29 37.84
N LEU A 16 -0.67 33.01 38.40
CA LEU A 16 -1.65 32.16 37.74
C LEU A 16 -2.10 32.74 36.40
N THR A 17 -2.40 34.05 36.36
CA THR A 17 -2.78 34.74 35.10
C THR A 17 -1.65 34.69 34.07
N LEU A 18 -0.41 34.87 34.48
CA LEU A 18 0.75 34.75 33.61
C LEU A 18 0.89 33.32 33.06
N CYS A 19 0.74 32.30 33.90
CA CYS A 19 0.77 30.90 33.46
C CYS A 19 -0.34 30.60 32.43
N ILE A 20 -1.55 31.05 32.70
CA ILE A 20 -2.68 30.90 31.77
C ILE A 20 -2.36 31.60 30.42
N ALA A 21 -1.85 32.84 30.45
CA ALA A 21 -1.49 33.57 29.25
C ALA A 21 -0.44 32.86 28.43
N LEU A 22 0.60 32.30 29.07
CA LEU A 22 1.65 31.53 28.43
C LEU A 22 1.10 30.24 27.76
N VAL A 23 0.21 29.52 28.47
CA VAL A 23 -0.44 28.33 27.92
C VAL A 23 -1.32 28.70 26.73
N CYS A 24 -2.14 29.74 26.86
CA CYS A 24 -2.95 30.23 25.75
C CYS A 24 -2.07 30.64 24.54
N TYR A 25 -1.00 31.38 24.78
CA TYR A 25 -0.05 31.73 23.71
C TYR A 25 0.49 30.49 23.04
N HIS A 26 0.96 29.49 23.77
CA HIS A 26 1.51 28.26 23.24
C HIS A 26 0.49 27.46 22.39
N LEU A 27 -0.80 27.44 22.80
CA LEU A 27 -1.84 26.69 22.11
C LEU A 27 -2.37 27.40 20.84
N PHE A 28 -2.41 28.74 20.85
CA PHE A 28 -2.98 29.55 19.78
C PHE A 28 -1.96 30.22 18.86
N SER A 29 -0.66 30.25 19.23
CA SER A 29 0.39 30.69 18.33
C SER A 29 0.57 29.73 17.14
N ALA A 30 1.04 30.26 16.00
CA ALA A 30 1.33 29.46 14.82
C ALA A 30 2.44 28.43 15.12
N LEU A 31 2.27 27.24 14.57
CA LEU A 31 3.28 26.18 14.60
C LEU A 31 4.52 26.59 13.80
N PRO A 32 5.73 26.29 14.27
CA PRO A 32 6.98 26.64 13.58
C PRO A 32 7.24 25.64 12.43
N LEU A 33 6.44 25.71 11.38
CA LEU A 33 6.59 24.85 10.21
C LEU A 33 7.78 25.32 9.37
N ALA A 34 8.69 24.38 9.04
CA ALA A 34 9.90 24.70 8.27
C ALA A 34 9.63 25.08 6.81
N LYS A 35 8.55 24.53 6.23
CA LYS A 35 8.10 24.77 4.83
C LYS A 35 6.59 24.72 4.75
N LEU A 36 6.03 25.40 3.76
CA LEU A 36 4.63 25.28 3.34
C LEU A 36 4.62 25.16 1.82
N PRO A 37 3.71 24.35 1.25
CA PRO A 37 2.72 23.51 1.91
C PRO A 37 3.35 22.26 2.58
N VAL A 38 2.71 21.74 3.65
CA VAL A 38 3.09 20.50 4.33
C VAL A 38 1.97 19.49 4.18
N GLU A 39 2.27 18.31 3.64
CA GLU A 39 1.36 17.17 3.58
C GLU A 39 1.70 16.19 4.71
N PHE A 40 0.66 15.69 5.39
CA PHE A 40 0.81 14.65 6.42
C PHE A 40 -0.38 13.71 6.43
N ALA A 41 -0.17 12.47 6.86
CA ALA A 41 -1.19 11.44 6.93
C ALA A 41 -1.48 11.02 8.38
N ILE A 42 -2.76 10.81 8.68
CA ILE A 42 -3.23 10.16 9.91
C ILE A 42 -3.74 8.78 9.54
N ASP A 43 -3.10 7.74 10.07
CA ASP A 43 -3.40 6.36 9.74
C ASP A 43 -4.71 5.91 10.42
N GLN A 44 -5.48 5.08 9.73
CA GLN A 44 -6.72 4.51 10.27
C GLN A 44 -6.42 3.66 11.51
N GLY A 45 -7.20 3.86 12.59
CA GLY A 45 -7.02 3.12 13.82
C GLY A 45 -5.87 3.61 14.73
N SER A 46 -5.15 4.66 14.34
CA SER A 46 -4.09 5.24 15.16
C SER A 46 -4.64 5.81 16.47
N SER A 47 -3.95 5.53 17.57
CA SER A 47 -4.26 6.19 18.84
C SER A 47 -3.86 7.67 18.81
N LEU A 48 -4.53 8.53 19.63
CA LEU A 48 -4.16 9.95 19.76
C LEU A 48 -2.66 10.16 20.04
N LYS A 49 -2.04 9.30 20.87
CA LYS A 49 -0.60 9.35 21.16
C LYS A 49 0.26 9.04 19.93
N ALA A 50 -0.11 7.99 19.20
CA ALA A 50 0.61 7.60 17.97
C ALA A 50 0.47 8.70 16.90
N THR A 51 -0.73 9.27 16.74
CA THR A 51 -0.97 10.40 15.83
C THR A 51 -0.08 11.60 16.18
N ALA A 52 -0.04 12.01 17.46
CA ALA A 52 0.77 13.15 17.90
C ALA A 52 2.28 12.89 17.69
N ALA A 53 2.76 11.68 18.00
CA ALA A 53 4.15 11.30 17.79
C ALA A 53 4.53 11.32 16.30
N LYS A 54 3.66 10.82 15.42
CA LYS A 54 3.83 10.87 13.98
C LYS A 54 3.86 12.31 13.45
N LEU A 55 2.90 13.15 13.86
CA LEU A 55 2.87 14.55 13.48
C LEU A 55 4.15 15.31 13.90
N ARG A 56 4.72 14.96 15.05
CA ARG A 56 6.03 15.49 15.48
C ARG A 56 7.17 14.97 14.60
N HIS A 57 7.18 13.68 14.31
CA HIS A 57 8.18 13.08 13.43
C HIS A 57 8.14 13.69 12.02
N ASP A 58 6.95 13.96 11.50
CA ASP A 58 6.73 14.57 10.19
C ASP A 58 6.95 16.10 10.17
N GLY A 59 7.37 16.69 11.32
CA GLY A 59 7.69 18.11 11.44
C GLY A 59 6.48 19.04 11.47
N VAL A 60 5.27 18.50 11.66
CA VAL A 60 4.01 19.26 11.78
C VAL A 60 3.81 19.81 13.18
N LEU A 61 4.26 19.09 14.21
CA LEU A 61 4.26 19.50 15.62
C LEU A 61 5.68 19.62 16.14
N ASP A 62 5.91 20.58 17.00
CA ASP A 62 7.13 20.73 17.79
C ASP A 62 7.11 19.84 19.05
N THR A 63 5.92 19.67 19.66
CA THR A 63 5.73 18.86 20.87
C THR A 63 4.45 18.02 20.75
N ASP A 64 4.53 16.76 21.13
CA ASP A 64 3.39 15.82 21.11
C ASP A 64 2.50 15.94 22.36
N TRP A 65 3.10 16.14 23.56
CA TRP A 65 2.37 16.14 24.81
C TRP A 65 1.32 17.26 24.91
N SER A 66 1.64 18.47 24.44
CA SER A 66 0.73 19.61 24.47
C SER A 66 -0.47 19.42 23.56
N PHE A 67 -0.28 18.78 22.41
CA PHE A 67 -1.35 18.42 21.48
C PHE A 67 -2.26 17.33 22.07
N VAL A 68 -1.70 16.30 22.70
CA VAL A 68 -2.46 15.23 23.39
C VAL A 68 -3.29 15.82 24.53
N MET A 69 -2.68 16.73 25.32
CA MET A 69 -3.38 17.40 26.43
C MET A 69 -4.53 18.28 25.94
N LEU A 70 -4.30 19.05 24.89
CA LEU A 70 -5.32 19.88 24.24
C LEU A 70 -6.50 19.03 23.73
N ALA A 71 -6.23 17.92 23.06
CA ALA A 71 -7.27 17.01 22.55
C ALA A 71 -8.11 16.39 23.68
N ARG A 72 -7.49 16.09 24.83
CA ARG A 72 -8.19 15.58 26.01
C ARG A 72 -9.05 16.65 26.66
N LEU A 73 -8.52 17.85 26.89
CA LEU A 73 -9.23 18.96 27.51
C LEU A 73 -10.43 19.43 26.67
N THR A 74 -10.31 19.37 25.35
CA THR A 74 -11.40 19.76 24.44
C THR A 74 -12.37 18.62 24.11
N GLY A 75 -12.19 17.42 24.67
CA GLY A 75 -13.05 16.26 24.43
C GLY A 75 -12.94 15.68 22.99
N LYS A 76 -11.94 16.10 22.22
CA LYS A 76 -11.78 15.72 20.80
C LYS A 76 -10.99 14.44 20.56
N THR A 77 -10.61 13.71 21.61
CA THR A 77 -9.79 12.49 21.55
C THR A 77 -10.33 11.43 20.58
N LYS A 78 -11.67 11.25 20.54
CA LYS A 78 -12.35 10.26 19.69
C LYS A 78 -12.82 10.84 18.34
N GLN A 79 -12.56 12.12 18.08
CA GLN A 79 -13.04 12.81 16.88
C GLN A 79 -11.95 12.96 15.83
N ILE A 80 -10.74 12.50 16.10
CA ILE A 80 -9.63 12.54 15.13
C ILE A 80 -9.98 11.65 13.97
N ARG A 81 -10.02 12.23 12.77
CA ARG A 81 -10.32 11.52 11.53
C ARG A 81 -9.02 11.12 10.84
N PHE A 82 -8.99 9.90 10.34
CA PHE A 82 -7.90 9.42 9.47
C PHE A 82 -7.99 10.06 8.08
N GLY A 83 -6.87 10.11 7.38
CA GLY A 83 -6.79 10.66 6.03
C GLY A 83 -5.51 11.47 5.81
N ASN A 84 -5.36 11.96 4.60
CA ASN A 84 -4.25 12.83 4.21
C ASN A 84 -4.70 14.28 4.31
N TYR A 85 -3.84 15.12 4.87
CA TYR A 85 -4.09 16.52 5.14
C TYR A 85 -3.03 17.38 4.48
N LEU A 86 -3.44 18.54 3.96
CA LEU A 86 -2.56 19.54 3.38
C LEU A 86 -2.65 20.84 4.21
N LEU A 87 -1.51 21.32 4.68
CA LEU A 87 -1.37 22.63 5.32
C LEU A 87 -0.77 23.62 4.31
N GLU A 88 -1.59 24.51 3.78
CA GLU A 88 -1.16 25.58 2.86
C GLU A 88 -0.76 26.85 3.59
N LYS A 89 -1.23 27.04 4.83
CA LYS A 89 -1.03 28.25 5.64
C LYS A 89 -0.57 27.89 7.05
N PRO A 90 0.14 28.82 7.72
CA PRO A 90 0.48 28.64 9.14
C PRO A 90 -0.78 28.39 9.97
N ILE A 91 -0.72 27.40 10.87
CA ILE A 91 -1.83 26.99 11.72
C ILE A 91 -1.35 26.86 13.16
N SER A 92 -2.25 27.14 14.13
CA SER A 92 -1.98 26.90 15.55
C SER A 92 -2.25 25.43 15.94
N ARG A 93 -1.77 25.00 17.12
CA ARG A 93 -2.08 23.66 17.65
C ARG A 93 -3.57 23.43 17.79
N PHE A 94 -4.29 24.46 18.25
CA PHE A 94 -5.76 24.40 18.33
C PHE A 94 -6.40 24.29 16.95
N GLY A 95 -5.95 25.09 16.00
CA GLY A 95 -6.42 25.04 14.61
C GLY A 95 -6.16 23.67 13.96
N LEU A 96 -4.96 23.10 14.17
CA LEU A 96 -4.61 21.76 13.67
C LEU A 96 -5.54 20.71 14.27
N LEU A 97 -5.78 20.72 15.60
CA LEU A 97 -6.70 19.80 16.25
C LEU A 97 -8.14 19.99 15.73
N ASP A 98 -8.58 21.21 15.55
CA ASP A 98 -9.90 21.50 15.00
C ASP A 98 -10.05 20.99 13.56
N MET A 99 -9.04 21.20 12.72
CA MET A 99 -8.97 20.71 11.35
C MET A 99 -9.12 19.19 11.28
N ILE A 100 -8.30 18.44 12.05
CA ILE A 100 -8.31 16.97 12.00
C ILE A 100 -9.53 16.36 12.74
N SER A 101 -10.12 17.08 13.73
CA SER A 101 -11.31 16.60 14.43
C SER A 101 -12.59 16.81 13.64
N LYS A 102 -12.68 17.90 12.90
CA LYS A 102 -13.82 18.18 12.02
C LYS A 102 -13.73 17.40 10.71
N GLY A 103 -12.56 16.78 10.44
CA GLY A 103 -12.28 16.23 9.13
C GLY A 103 -12.41 17.35 8.06
N LYS A 104 -11.97 18.56 8.40
CA LYS A 104 -11.70 19.60 7.42
C LYS A 104 -10.42 19.22 6.63
N THR A 105 -10.43 18.02 6.10
CA THR A 105 -10.03 17.79 4.75
C THR A 105 -10.85 18.77 3.94
N ASP A 106 -10.20 19.66 3.24
CA ASP A 106 -10.84 20.60 2.32
C ASP A 106 -12.02 19.87 1.65
N GLN A 107 -13.18 20.52 1.42
CA GLN A 107 -14.42 19.88 0.93
C GLN A 107 -14.28 19.13 -0.41
N SER A 108 -13.08 18.95 -0.87
CA SER A 108 -12.67 18.25 -2.08
C SER A 108 -11.70 17.08 -1.79
N GLN A 109 -12.10 16.13 -0.91
CA GLN A 109 -11.38 14.86 -0.91
C GLN A 109 -11.52 14.19 -2.27
N ILE A 110 -10.39 13.80 -2.82
CA ILE A 110 -10.35 12.95 -4.00
C ILE A 110 -10.13 11.50 -3.56
N GLN A 111 -10.82 10.61 -4.24
CA GLN A 111 -10.69 9.18 -4.04
C GLN A 111 -9.88 8.60 -5.20
N ILE A 112 -8.78 7.94 -4.88
CA ILE A 112 -7.97 7.23 -5.86
C ILE A 112 -8.06 5.75 -5.55
N ARG A 113 -8.64 4.99 -6.47
CA ARG A 113 -8.81 3.55 -6.36
C ARG A 113 -7.78 2.85 -7.22
N ILE A 114 -6.88 2.10 -6.56
CA ILE A 114 -5.95 1.18 -7.21
C ILE A 114 -6.57 -0.21 -7.12
N ILE A 115 -6.80 -0.85 -8.26
CA ILE A 115 -7.47 -2.16 -8.33
C ILE A 115 -6.40 -3.26 -8.30
N GLU A 116 -6.69 -4.38 -7.63
CA GLU A 116 -5.86 -5.58 -7.63
C GLU A 116 -5.61 -6.07 -9.06
N GLY A 117 -4.40 -6.54 -9.34
CA GLY A 117 -4.00 -6.98 -10.67
C GLY A 117 -3.73 -5.86 -11.70
N THR A 118 -3.83 -4.58 -11.30
CA THR A 118 -3.40 -3.42 -12.10
C THR A 118 -1.88 -3.45 -12.26
N THR A 119 -1.36 -3.03 -13.42
CA THR A 119 0.09 -2.85 -13.64
C THR A 119 0.53 -1.46 -13.15
N PHE A 120 1.84 -1.30 -12.91
CA PHE A 120 2.40 0.02 -12.61
C PHE A 120 2.16 1.04 -13.73
N LYS A 121 2.21 0.60 -14.99
CA LYS A 121 1.88 1.44 -16.14
C LYS A 121 0.46 1.97 -16.07
N ASP A 122 -0.52 1.11 -15.75
CA ASP A 122 -1.92 1.50 -15.61
C ASP A 122 -2.10 2.44 -14.41
N LEU A 123 -1.41 2.18 -13.29
CA LEU A 123 -1.42 3.07 -12.13
C LEU A 123 -0.89 4.46 -12.49
N ARG A 124 0.24 4.54 -13.24
CA ARG A 124 0.76 5.82 -13.73
C ARG A 124 -0.30 6.57 -14.54
N LYS A 125 -0.95 5.89 -15.46
CA LYS A 125 -2.01 6.47 -16.28
C LYS A 125 -3.18 6.99 -15.43
N ILE A 126 -3.64 6.23 -14.44
CA ILE A 126 -4.70 6.65 -13.50
C ILE A 126 -4.32 7.95 -12.78
N LEU A 127 -3.06 8.07 -12.35
CA LEU A 127 -2.57 9.27 -11.66
C LEU A 127 -2.40 10.46 -12.61
N ASP A 128 -1.83 10.24 -13.78
CA ASP A 128 -1.59 11.29 -14.79
C ASP A 128 -2.90 11.85 -15.36
N GLU A 129 -3.95 11.05 -15.47
CA GLU A 129 -5.26 11.48 -15.95
C GLU A 129 -6.15 12.10 -14.86
N HIS A 130 -5.73 12.08 -13.58
CA HIS A 130 -6.58 12.52 -12.49
C HIS A 130 -6.58 14.05 -12.34
N PRO A 131 -7.69 14.78 -12.66
CA PRO A 131 -7.70 16.23 -12.85
C PRO A 131 -7.48 17.07 -11.57
N LYS A 132 -7.56 16.43 -10.40
CA LYS A 132 -7.43 17.10 -9.11
C LYS A 132 -6.12 16.77 -8.38
N LEU A 133 -5.20 16.03 -9.01
CA LEU A 133 -3.85 15.81 -8.52
C LEU A 133 -2.88 16.84 -9.11
N ARG A 134 -1.81 17.08 -8.39
CA ARG A 134 -0.62 17.72 -8.92
C ARG A 134 0.31 16.64 -9.45
N HIS A 135 0.67 16.75 -10.73
CA HIS A 135 1.40 15.72 -11.48
C HIS A 135 2.93 15.92 -11.39
N ASP A 136 3.47 15.79 -10.17
CA ASP A 136 4.91 15.99 -9.91
C ASP A 136 5.76 14.80 -10.39
N SER A 137 5.13 13.65 -10.68
CA SER A 137 5.83 12.44 -11.13
C SER A 137 5.88 12.25 -12.64
N THR A 138 5.04 12.93 -13.42
CA THR A 138 4.86 12.68 -14.87
C THR A 138 6.15 12.75 -15.66
N ALA A 139 7.03 13.72 -15.36
CA ALA A 139 8.31 13.89 -16.04
C ALA A 139 9.45 13.01 -15.49
N LEU A 140 9.20 12.25 -14.41
CA LEU A 140 10.24 11.44 -13.77
C LEU A 140 10.39 10.09 -14.48
N THR A 141 11.62 9.67 -14.65
CA THR A 141 11.95 8.28 -14.97
C THR A 141 11.52 7.37 -13.81
N GLU A 142 11.38 6.07 -14.06
CA GLU A 142 11.02 5.09 -13.03
C GLU A 142 12.04 5.10 -11.87
N ALA A 143 13.33 5.16 -12.17
CA ALA A 143 14.40 5.22 -11.17
C ALA A 143 14.32 6.48 -10.30
N GLU A 144 14.10 7.66 -10.90
CA GLU A 144 13.92 8.92 -10.17
C GLU A 144 12.67 8.90 -9.29
N LEU A 145 11.58 8.31 -9.79
CA LEU A 145 10.35 8.15 -9.03
C LEU A 145 10.58 7.27 -7.80
N LEU A 146 11.22 6.11 -7.97
CA LEU A 146 11.55 5.19 -6.87
C LEU A 146 12.41 5.90 -5.82
N GLN A 147 13.44 6.62 -6.25
CA GLN A 147 14.28 7.42 -5.36
C GLN A 147 13.47 8.49 -4.59
N ARG A 148 12.54 9.19 -5.26
CA ARG A 148 11.71 10.24 -4.63
C ARG A 148 10.75 9.70 -3.57
N ILE A 149 10.19 8.51 -3.77
CA ILE A 149 9.32 7.87 -2.77
C ILE A 149 10.11 7.13 -1.69
N GLY A 150 11.43 6.97 -1.85
CA GLY A 150 12.32 6.28 -0.91
C GLY A 150 12.27 4.76 -1.04
N ALA A 151 11.97 4.25 -2.23
CA ALA A 151 12.05 2.83 -2.56
C ALA A 151 13.50 2.41 -2.82
N THR A 152 13.81 1.15 -2.49
CA THR A 152 15.15 0.56 -2.66
C THR A 152 15.19 -0.44 -3.81
N GLU A 153 14.04 -0.82 -4.32
CA GLU A 153 13.87 -1.74 -5.42
C GLU A 153 14.25 -1.10 -6.76
N GLN A 154 14.63 -1.94 -7.74
CA GLN A 154 15.06 -1.46 -9.06
C GLN A 154 13.91 -1.28 -10.05
N ALA A 155 12.75 -1.90 -9.79
CA ALA A 155 11.57 -1.83 -10.63
C ALA A 155 10.34 -1.48 -9.79
N ALA A 156 9.46 -0.67 -10.34
CA ALA A 156 8.27 -0.15 -9.66
C ALA A 156 7.08 -1.14 -9.70
N GLU A 157 7.12 -2.12 -10.63
CA GLU A 157 6.02 -3.07 -10.76
C GLU A 157 5.82 -3.88 -9.48
N GLY A 158 4.57 -4.00 -9.04
CA GLY A 158 4.18 -4.75 -7.84
C GLY A 158 4.31 -3.98 -6.52
N LEU A 159 4.99 -2.82 -6.49
CA LEU A 159 5.37 -2.15 -5.24
C LEU A 159 4.25 -1.33 -4.58
N PHE A 160 3.13 -1.10 -5.24
CA PHE A 160 2.07 -0.22 -4.75
C PHE A 160 0.85 -1.03 -4.35
N PHE A 161 0.44 -0.91 -3.08
CA PHE A 161 -0.67 -1.71 -2.57
C PHE A 161 -2.00 -1.27 -3.19
N PRO A 162 -2.79 -2.19 -3.76
CA PRO A 162 -4.11 -1.89 -4.27
C PRO A 162 -5.09 -1.64 -3.10
N ASP A 163 -5.66 -0.44 -3.09
CA ASP A 163 -6.64 0.00 -2.09
C ASP A 163 -7.34 1.27 -2.59
N THR A 164 -8.27 1.75 -1.81
CA THR A 164 -8.92 3.05 -2.00
C THR A 164 -8.28 4.09 -1.09
N TYR A 165 -7.59 5.04 -1.68
CA TYR A 165 -6.90 6.12 -0.98
C TYR A 165 -7.66 7.44 -1.06
N TYR A 166 -7.61 8.21 0.02
CA TYR A 166 -8.25 9.52 0.10
C TYR A 166 -7.19 10.60 0.31
N PHE A 167 -7.20 11.63 -0.55
CA PHE A 167 -6.26 12.74 -0.52
C PHE A 167 -7.02 14.07 -0.66
N SER A 168 -6.39 15.16 -0.29
CA SER A 168 -6.91 16.50 -0.58
C SER A 168 -6.73 16.84 -2.05
N THR A 169 -7.63 17.64 -2.62
CA THR A 169 -7.42 18.22 -3.95
C THR A 169 -6.10 18.98 -3.99
N GLY A 170 -5.33 18.82 -5.07
CA GLY A 170 -4.00 19.42 -5.22
C GLY A 170 -2.87 18.63 -4.55
N SER A 171 -3.17 17.50 -3.90
CA SER A 171 -2.11 16.59 -3.42
C SER A 171 -1.24 16.11 -4.58
N SER A 172 0.05 15.92 -4.29
CA SER A 172 1.01 15.39 -5.25
C SER A 172 0.76 13.91 -5.51
N ASP A 173 0.84 13.48 -6.76
CA ASP A 173 0.83 12.06 -7.15
C ASP A 173 1.98 11.26 -6.52
N LEU A 174 3.12 11.90 -6.24
CA LEU A 174 4.22 11.29 -5.46
C LEU A 174 3.80 10.92 -4.04
N VAL A 175 2.89 11.68 -3.41
CA VAL A 175 2.37 11.37 -2.08
C VAL A 175 1.46 10.14 -2.15
N VAL A 176 0.65 10.03 -3.20
CA VAL A 176 -0.17 8.84 -3.46
C VAL A 176 0.71 7.62 -3.61
N LEU A 177 1.70 7.67 -4.49
CA LEU A 177 2.65 6.60 -4.74
C LEU A 177 3.40 6.20 -3.46
N LYS A 178 3.94 7.17 -2.73
CA LYS A 178 4.63 6.92 -1.47
C LYS A 178 3.75 6.26 -0.42
N THR A 179 2.48 6.64 -0.35
CA THR A 179 1.50 6.05 0.57
C THR A 179 1.21 4.61 0.20
N ALA A 180 0.93 4.34 -1.09
CA ALA A 180 0.67 3.00 -1.59
C ALA A 180 1.89 2.07 -1.45
N TYR A 181 3.11 2.58 -1.70
CA TYR A 181 4.37 1.87 -1.48
C TYR A 181 4.55 1.48 -0.02
N LYS A 182 4.46 2.43 0.91
CA LYS A 182 4.58 2.15 2.35
C LYS A 182 3.52 1.16 2.84
N THR A 183 2.33 1.19 2.27
CA THR A 183 1.26 0.25 2.60
C THR A 183 1.62 -1.15 2.12
N MET A 184 2.17 -1.30 0.90
CA MET A 184 2.67 -2.59 0.40
C MET A 184 3.78 -3.13 1.28
N GLN A 185 4.79 -2.33 1.61
CA GLN A 185 5.90 -2.76 2.47
C GLN A 185 5.40 -3.27 3.83
N ARG A 186 4.47 -2.57 4.46
CA ARG A 186 3.88 -2.98 5.75
C ARG A 186 3.14 -4.32 5.65
N HIS A 187 2.33 -4.52 4.61
CA HIS A 187 1.59 -5.77 4.42
C HIS A 187 2.50 -6.93 4.07
N LEU A 188 3.49 -6.68 3.22
CA LEU A 188 4.47 -7.68 2.79
C LEU A 188 5.33 -8.13 3.98
N GLU A 189 5.85 -7.21 4.77
CA GLU A 189 6.64 -7.50 5.96
C GLU A 189 5.82 -8.29 7.00
N ALA A 190 4.60 -7.84 7.30
CA ALA A 190 3.72 -8.54 8.24
C ALA A 190 3.36 -9.96 7.77
N ALA A 191 3.19 -10.17 6.47
CA ALA A 191 2.94 -11.49 5.91
C ALA A 191 4.20 -12.36 5.93
N TRP A 192 5.38 -11.78 5.64
CA TRP A 192 6.66 -12.47 5.65
C TRP A 192 7.06 -12.99 7.02
N GLN A 193 6.77 -12.27 8.10
CA GLN A 193 7.01 -12.73 9.47
C GLN A 193 6.29 -14.03 9.80
N ASN A 194 5.21 -14.35 9.08
CA ASN A 194 4.39 -15.55 9.27
C ASN A 194 4.50 -16.55 8.10
N HIS A 195 5.55 -16.42 7.25
CA HIS A 195 5.73 -17.33 6.11
C HIS A 195 6.22 -18.70 6.56
N ASP A 196 5.97 -19.73 5.74
CA ASP A 196 6.54 -21.05 5.93
C ASP A 196 8.06 -21.00 5.69
N GLN A 197 8.84 -21.30 6.73
CA GLN A 197 10.31 -21.30 6.70
C GLN A 197 10.89 -22.36 5.74
N GLU A 198 10.12 -23.38 5.37
CA GLU A 198 10.49 -24.38 4.36
C GLU A 198 10.17 -23.94 2.93
N SER A 199 9.63 -22.74 2.77
CA SER A 199 9.36 -22.15 1.45
C SER A 199 10.65 -21.99 0.65
N GLN A 200 10.53 -22.17 -0.68
CA GLN A 200 11.65 -21.92 -1.61
C GLN A 200 11.91 -20.44 -1.90
N LEU A 201 11.12 -19.55 -1.31
CA LEU A 201 11.27 -18.10 -1.48
C LEU A 201 12.31 -17.59 -0.49
N SER A 202 13.30 -16.87 -0.99
CA SER A 202 14.44 -16.38 -0.21
C SER A 202 14.27 -14.94 0.30
N SER A 203 13.23 -14.24 -0.16
CA SER A 203 12.98 -12.85 0.22
C SER A 203 11.50 -12.46 0.12
N PRO A 204 11.08 -11.40 0.85
CA PRO A 204 9.75 -10.81 0.67
C PRO A 204 9.47 -10.40 -0.77
N TYR A 205 10.50 -9.94 -1.50
CA TYR A 205 10.35 -9.54 -2.89
C TYR A 205 10.04 -10.71 -3.82
N GLU A 206 10.67 -11.88 -3.64
CA GLU A 206 10.32 -13.10 -4.38
C GLU A 206 8.88 -13.53 -4.11
N ALA A 207 8.43 -13.40 -2.86
CA ALA A 207 7.04 -13.67 -2.52
C ALA A 207 6.08 -12.68 -3.19
N LEU A 208 6.45 -11.41 -3.33
CA LEU A 208 5.68 -10.39 -4.05
C LEU A 208 5.59 -10.73 -5.55
N ILE A 209 6.69 -11.20 -6.16
CA ILE A 209 6.70 -11.68 -7.54
C ILE A 209 5.69 -12.82 -7.71
N LEU A 210 5.76 -13.84 -6.86
CA LEU A 210 4.85 -14.98 -6.95
C LEU A 210 3.40 -14.58 -6.66
N ALA A 211 3.16 -13.68 -5.70
CA ALA A 211 1.82 -13.17 -5.40
C ALA A 211 1.20 -12.43 -6.58
N SER A 212 2.00 -11.69 -7.35
CA SER A 212 1.53 -11.03 -8.57
C SER A 212 1.10 -12.00 -9.66
N ILE A 213 1.76 -13.16 -9.75
CA ILE A 213 1.38 -14.24 -10.67
C ILE A 213 0.06 -14.87 -10.20
N VAL A 214 -0.06 -15.22 -8.92
CA VAL A 214 -1.29 -15.79 -8.32
C VAL A 214 -2.47 -14.82 -8.51
N GLU A 215 -2.26 -13.50 -8.36
CA GLU A 215 -3.27 -12.48 -8.58
C GLU A 215 -3.83 -12.51 -10.01
N LYS A 216 -2.96 -12.72 -10.99
CA LYS A 216 -3.34 -12.76 -12.41
C LYS A 216 -3.92 -14.11 -12.87
N GLU A 217 -3.71 -15.19 -12.12
CA GLU A 217 -4.18 -16.53 -12.47
C GLU A 217 -5.64 -16.78 -12.16
N THR A 218 -6.15 -16.22 -11.07
CA THR A 218 -7.52 -16.50 -10.66
C THR A 218 -8.23 -15.34 -10.00
N GLY A 219 -9.47 -15.10 -10.40
CA GLY A 219 -10.41 -14.24 -9.69
C GLY A 219 -11.10 -14.92 -8.51
N LYS A 220 -10.97 -16.27 -8.37
CA LYS A 220 -11.61 -17.03 -7.31
C LYS A 220 -10.72 -17.12 -6.07
N ALA A 221 -11.11 -16.41 -5.02
CA ALA A 221 -10.33 -16.32 -3.78
C ALA A 221 -9.97 -17.70 -3.18
N SER A 222 -10.89 -18.67 -3.24
CA SER A 222 -10.68 -20.03 -2.69
C SER A 222 -9.60 -20.85 -3.40
N ASP A 223 -9.26 -20.51 -4.64
CA ASP A 223 -8.28 -21.26 -5.44
C ASP A 223 -6.85 -20.73 -5.26
N ARG A 224 -6.70 -19.45 -4.83
CA ARG A 224 -5.39 -18.79 -4.65
C ARG A 224 -4.39 -19.60 -3.83
N PRO A 225 -4.75 -20.18 -2.65
CA PRO A 225 -3.79 -20.94 -1.85
C PRO A 225 -3.27 -22.19 -2.59
N MET A 226 -4.14 -22.91 -3.30
CA MET A 226 -3.74 -24.10 -4.04
C MET A 226 -2.93 -23.78 -5.30
N ILE A 227 -3.24 -22.67 -5.98
CA ILE A 227 -2.43 -22.16 -7.10
C ILE A 227 -1.01 -21.81 -6.60
N ALA A 228 -0.92 -21.11 -5.46
CA ALA A 228 0.36 -20.82 -4.82
C ALA A 228 1.14 -22.12 -4.50
N THR A 229 0.46 -23.14 -3.95
CA THR A 229 1.04 -24.46 -3.69
C THR A 229 1.62 -25.10 -4.95
N VAL A 230 0.90 -25.04 -6.09
CA VAL A 230 1.38 -25.58 -7.36
C VAL A 230 2.67 -24.89 -7.80
N PHE A 231 2.71 -23.56 -7.76
CA PHE A 231 3.90 -22.81 -8.18
C PHE A 231 5.08 -23.04 -7.25
N LEU A 232 4.89 -23.03 -5.94
CA LEU A 232 5.94 -23.35 -4.96
C LEU A 232 6.48 -24.77 -5.15
N ASN A 233 5.61 -25.75 -5.41
CA ASN A 233 6.02 -27.10 -5.71
C ASN A 233 6.82 -27.21 -7.03
N ARG A 234 6.44 -26.46 -8.06
CA ARG A 234 7.20 -26.38 -9.31
C ARG A 234 8.58 -25.77 -9.08
N LEU A 235 8.68 -24.66 -8.35
CA LEU A 235 9.96 -24.05 -7.97
C LEU A 235 10.85 -25.04 -7.24
N ARG A 236 10.32 -25.75 -6.22
CA ARG A 236 11.03 -26.76 -5.43
C ARG A 236 11.58 -27.91 -6.27
N ARG A 237 10.87 -28.28 -7.35
CA ARG A 237 11.28 -29.35 -8.26
C ARG A 237 12.11 -28.89 -9.45
N GLY A 238 12.48 -27.61 -9.51
CA GLY A 238 13.17 -27.03 -10.67
C GLY A 238 12.34 -27.11 -11.94
N MET A 239 11.01 -27.05 -11.84
CA MET A 239 10.10 -27.01 -12.98
C MET A 239 9.87 -25.56 -13.42
N ARG A 240 9.60 -25.36 -14.71
CA ARG A 240 9.16 -24.08 -15.23
C ARG A 240 7.75 -23.77 -14.70
N LEU A 241 7.45 -22.47 -14.43
CA LEU A 241 6.13 -22.07 -13.93
C LEU A 241 5.05 -22.22 -15.00
N GLN A 242 5.36 -21.93 -16.27
CA GLN A 242 4.47 -22.10 -17.42
C GLN A 242 3.10 -21.45 -17.22
N THR A 243 3.10 -20.16 -16.97
CA THR A 243 1.92 -19.36 -16.68
C THR A 243 1.75 -18.23 -17.70
N ASP A 244 0.59 -18.19 -18.35
CA ASP A 244 0.26 -17.27 -19.43
C ASP A 244 0.40 -15.78 -19.03
N PRO A 245 -0.05 -15.35 -17.83
CA PRO A 245 0.09 -13.96 -17.41
C PRO A 245 1.51 -13.39 -17.48
N THR A 246 2.53 -14.22 -17.25
CA THR A 246 3.93 -13.76 -17.33
C THR A 246 4.35 -13.49 -18.78
N VAL A 247 3.88 -14.31 -19.73
CA VAL A 247 4.13 -14.10 -21.16
C VAL A 247 3.42 -12.84 -21.64
N ILE A 248 2.15 -12.67 -21.26
CA ILE A 248 1.33 -11.49 -21.59
C ILE A 248 2.00 -10.22 -21.08
N TYR A 249 2.48 -10.22 -19.84
CA TYR A 249 3.20 -9.09 -19.27
C TYR A 249 4.48 -8.79 -20.05
N GLY A 250 5.26 -9.83 -20.38
CA GLY A 250 6.49 -9.69 -21.17
C GLY A 250 6.27 -9.19 -22.60
N MET A 251 5.10 -9.44 -23.19
CA MET A 251 4.70 -8.90 -24.50
C MET A 251 4.33 -7.42 -24.42
N GLY A 252 3.85 -6.95 -23.26
CA GLY A 252 3.45 -5.56 -23.08
C GLY A 252 2.42 -5.10 -24.11
N GLU A 253 2.71 -4.01 -24.83
CA GLU A 253 1.81 -3.44 -25.85
C GLU A 253 1.63 -4.30 -27.10
N GLN A 254 2.46 -5.32 -27.31
CA GLN A 254 2.34 -6.23 -28.43
C GLN A 254 1.24 -7.29 -28.20
N PHE A 255 0.69 -7.39 -27.00
CA PHE A 255 -0.40 -8.29 -26.69
C PHE A 255 -1.73 -7.74 -27.24
N ASP A 256 -2.27 -8.43 -28.24
CA ASP A 256 -3.53 -8.05 -28.92
C ASP A 256 -4.78 -8.74 -28.35
N GLY A 257 -4.68 -9.32 -27.16
CA GLY A 257 -5.78 -10.06 -26.51
C GLY A 257 -5.80 -11.55 -26.82
N ASN A 258 -4.90 -12.06 -27.68
CA ASN A 258 -4.85 -13.47 -28.05
C ASN A 258 -3.42 -14.02 -27.96
N LEU A 259 -3.21 -14.96 -27.04
CA LEU A 259 -1.92 -15.63 -26.85
C LEU A 259 -1.76 -16.78 -27.82
N ARG A 260 -0.70 -16.71 -28.66
CA ARG A 260 -0.43 -17.69 -29.71
C ARG A 260 0.73 -18.59 -29.32
N ARG A 261 0.83 -19.77 -29.96
CA ARG A 261 1.92 -20.72 -29.72
C ARG A 261 3.31 -20.11 -29.90
N ARG A 262 3.49 -19.22 -30.88
CA ARG A 262 4.75 -18.51 -31.11
C ARG A 262 5.15 -17.65 -29.89
N ASP A 263 4.17 -17.06 -29.20
CA ASP A 263 4.40 -16.18 -28.05
C ASP A 263 4.89 -17.00 -26.85
N LEU A 264 4.38 -18.23 -26.69
CA LEU A 264 4.83 -19.18 -25.66
C LEU A 264 6.26 -19.69 -25.89
N THR A 265 6.77 -19.62 -27.13
CA THR A 265 8.12 -20.08 -27.49
C THR A 265 9.13 -18.94 -27.66
N ALA A 266 8.68 -17.69 -27.70
CA ALA A 266 9.54 -16.53 -27.76
C ALA A 266 10.26 -16.33 -26.41
N ASP A 267 11.60 -16.29 -26.42
CA ASP A 267 12.37 -16.11 -25.19
C ASP A 267 12.39 -14.63 -24.77
N THR A 268 11.71 -14.34 -23.67
CA THR A 268 11.76 -13.04 -22.99
C THR A 268 12.11 -13.23 -21.52
N PRO A 269 12.59 -12.22 -20.79
CA PRO A 269 12.87 -12.33 -19.36
C PRO A 269 11.68 -12.79 -18.53
N TYR A 270 10.46 -12.55 -19.00
CA TYR A 270 9.21 -12.90 -18.33
C TYR A 270 8.59 -14.22 -18.82
N ASN A 271 9.10 -14.85 -19.87
CA ASN A 271 8.47 -16.06 -20.41
C ASN A 271 8.80 -17.29 -19.56
N THR A 272 7.91 -17.66 -18.66
CA THR A 272 8.04 -18.82 -17.79
C THR A 272 7.81 -20.17 -18.50
N TYR A 273 7.50 -20.20 -19.79
CA TYR A 273 7.52 -21.41 -20.62
C TYR A 273 8.93 -21.71 -21.14
N THR A 274 9.80 -20.71 -21.30
CA THR A 274 11.17 -20.88 -21.79
C THR A 274 12.19 -20.83 -20.67
N ARG A 275 11.92 -20.07 -19.60
CA ARG A 275 12.82 -19.82 -18.48
C ARG A 275 12.37 -20.49 -17.19
N TYR A 276 13.34 -20.87 -16.36
CA TYR A 276 13.12 -21.45 -15.05
C TYR A 276 13.08 -20.38 -13.97
N GLY A 277 12.43 -20.69 -12.83
CA GLY A 277 12.35 -19.79 -11.69
C GLY A 277 11.28 -18.71 -11.83
N LEU A 278 11.39 -17.70 -10.99
CA LEU A 278 10.53 -16.52 -10.99
C LEU A 278 10.97 -15.54 -12.10
N PRO A 279 10.04 -14.75 -12.66
CA PRO A 279 10.41 -13.63 -13.52
C PRO A 279 11.19 -12.56 -12.72
N PRO A 280 11.86 -11.60 -13.39
CA PRO A 280 12.74 -10.63 -12.73
C PRO A 280 12.00 -9.64 -11.80
N THR A 281 10.73 -9.38 -12.06
CA THR A 281 9.88 -8.48 -11.26
C THR A 281 8.47 -9.06 -11.09
N PRO A 282 7.65 -8.53 -10.19
CA PRO A 282 6.20 -8.72 -10.25
C PRO A 282 5.65 -8.36 -11.63
N ILE A 283 4.45 -8.85 -11.95
CA ILE A 283 3.76 -8.61 -13.23
C ILE A 283 2.44 -7.84 -13.05
N ALA A 284 2.10 -7.48 -11.83
CA ALA A 284 0.94 -6.69 -11.45
C ALA A 284 1.04 -6.27 -9.98
N LEU A 285 0.13 -5.43 -9.51
CA LEU A 285 -0.04 -5.04 -8.12
C LEU A 285 -0.93 -6.08 -7.40
N PRO A 286 -0.38 -6.99 -6.57
CA PRO A 286 -1.17 -8.02 -5.92
C PRO A 286 -1.90 -7.48 -4.70
N GLY A 287 -3.11 -7.99 -4.45
CA GLY A 287 -3.86 -7.75 -3.23
C GLY A 287 -3.35 -8.57 -2.03
N LEU A 288 -3.85 -8.24 -0.84
CA LEU A 288 -3.44 -8.89 0.41
C LEU A 288 -3.69 -10.41 0.40
N GLU A 289 -4.79 -10.84 -0.20
CA GLU A 289 -5.17 -12.26 -0.24
C GLU A 289 -4.22 -13.09 -1.13
N SER A 290 -3.70 -12.53 -2.21
CA SER A 290 -2.68 -13.19 -3.03
C SER A 290 -1.32 -13.24 -2.33
N ILE A 291 -0.95 -12.20 -1.59
CA ILE A 291 0.25 -12.20 -0.74
C ILE A 291 0.14 -13.27 0.35
N ARG A 292 -0.99 -13.32 1.07
CA ARG A 292 -1.25 -14.34 2.10
C ARG A 292 -1.26 -15.75 1.54
N ALA A 293 -1.87 -15.94 0.37
CA ALA A 293 -1.93 -17.26 -0.29
C ALA A 293 -0.54 -17.82 -0.58
N VAL A 294 0.42 -16.98 -0.95
CA VAL A 294 1.81 -17.38 -1.18
C VAL A 294 2.53 -17.67 0.13
N MET A 295 2.37 -16.82 1.15
CA MET A 295 3.06 -16.93 2.44
C MET A 295 2.58 -18.13 3.26
N GLN A 296 1.31 -18.50 3.12
CA GLN A 296 0.61 -19.51 3.88
C GLN A 296 0.04 -20.63 2.99
N ALA A 297 0.73 -20.89 1.87
CA ALA A 297 0.31 -21.94 0.93
C ALA A 297 0.22 -23.29 1.65
N PRO A 298 -0.91 -24.02 1.52
CA PRO A 298 -1.04 -25.30 2.19
C PRO A 298 -0.03 -26.30 1.66
N LEU A 299 0.46 -27.18 2.54
CA LEU A 299 1.33 -28.28 2.15
C LEU A 299 0.57 -29.21 1.20
N GLY A 300 1.17 -29.49 0.04
CA GLY A 300 0.55 -30.32 -0.98
C GLY A 300 1.58 -30.89 -1.95
N LYS A 301 1.10 -31.75 -2.86
CA LYS A 301 1.93 -32.39 -3.90
C LYS A 301 1.48 -32.02 -5.31
N GLU A 302 0.51 -31.11 -5.41
CA GLU A 302 -0.10 -30.69 -6.68
C GLU A 302 0.93 -29.92 -7.52
N LEU A 303 0.96 -30.22 -8.82
CA LEU A 303 1.90 -29.67 -9.79
C LEU A 303 1.20 -29.03 -10.99
N TYR A 304 -0.10 -29.27 -11.14
CA TYR A 304 -0.90 -28.84 -12.27
C TYR A 304 -2.27 -28.39 -11.78
N PHE A 305 -2.84 -27.44 -12.52
CA PHE A 305 -4.25 -27.06 -12.37
C PHE A 305 -4.86 -26.79 -13.75
N VAL A 306 -6.18 -26.92 -13.85
CA VAL A 306 -6.96 -26.63 -15.05
C VAL A 306 -8.31 -26.07 -14.63
N ALA A 307 -8.78 -25.03 -15.35
CA ALA A 307 -10.08 -24.41 -15.10
C ALA A 307 -11.21 -25.40 -15.41
N LYS A 308 -12.19 -25.55 -14.50
CA LYS A 308 -13.39 -26.38 -14.69
C LYS A 308 -14.46 -25.68 -15.52
N GLY A 309 -14.35 -24.35 -15.73
CA GLY A 309 -15.32 -23.55 -16.45
C GLY A 309 -16.49 -23.05 -15.62
N ASP A 310 -16.50 -23.29 -14.32
CA ASP A 310 -17.40 -22.72 -13.31
C ASP A 310 -16.72 -21.65 -12.45
N GLY A 311 -15.55 -21.20 -12.91
CA GLY A 311 -14.68 -20.26 -12.19
C GLY A 311 -13.74 -20.94 -11.18
N SER A 312 -13.84 -22.27 -10.95
CA SER A 312 -12.92 -23.02 -10.11
C SER A 312 -11.91 -23.82 -10.90
N SER A 313 -10.82 -24.25 -10.22
CA SER A 313 -9.77 -25.07 -10.79
C SER A 313 -9.82 -26.51 -10.26
N HIS A 314 -9.36 -27.45 -11.09
CA HIS A 314 -9.03 -28.81 -10.69
C HIS A 314 -7.52 -28.94 -10.55
N PHE A 315 -7.05 -29.48 -9.42
CA PHE A 315 -5.64 -29.61 -9.09
C PHE A 315 -5.20 -31.07 -9.23
N SER A 316 -4.02 -31.30 -9.80
CA SER A 316 -3.49 -32.64 -10.12
C SER A 316 -2.02 -32.77 -9.71
N ARG A 317 -1.61 -33.97 -9.33
CA ARG A 317 -0.25 -34.30 -8.87
C ARG A 317 0.65 -34.81 -9.99
N SER A 318 0.06 -35.30 -11.06
CA SER A 318 0.77 -35.87 -12.21
C SER A 318 0.22 -35.29 -13.51
N LEU A 319 1.07 -35.35 -14.58
CA LEU A 319 0.65 -34.97 -15.93
C LEU A 319 -0.47 -35.87 -16.47
N ILE A 320 -0.50 -37.15 -16.05
CA ILE A 320 -1.56 -38.09 -16.46
C ILE A 320 -2.90 -37.62 -15.91
N GLU A 321 -3.00 -37.31 -14.60
CA GLU A 321 -4.21 -36.77 -13.97
C GLU A 321 -4.61 -35.43 -14.58
N HIS A 322 -3.64 -34.56 -14.84
CA HIS A 322 -3.90 -33.26 -15.48
C HIS A 322 -4.52 -33.43 -16.87
N ASN A 323 -3.94 -34.30 -17.72
CA ASN A 323 -4.46 -34.56 -19.04
C ASN A 323 -5.87 -35.19 -19.02
N GLN A 324 -6.20 -35.99 -18.02
CA GLN A 324 -7.56 -36.49 -17.79
C GLN A 324 -8.53 -35.36 -17.46
N ALA A 325 -8.14 -34.46 -16.53
CA ALA A 325 -8.93 -33.30 -16.17
C ALA A 325 -9.13 -32.32 -17.35
N VAL A 326 -8.09 -32.09 -18.17
CA VAL A 326 -8.22 -31.28 -19.40
C VAL A 326 -9.25 -31.88 -20.36
N ARG A 327 -9.23 -33.21 -20.58
CA ARG A 327 -10.23 -33.88 -21.42
C ARG A 327 -11.63 -33.72 -20.84
N GLU A 328 -11.79 -33.84 -19.54
CA GLU A 328 -13.08 -33.77 -18.86
C GLU A 328 -13.66 -32.35 -18.89
N TYR A 329 -12.86 -31.36 -18.52
CA TYR A 329 -13.36 -30.00 -18.27
C TYR A 329 -13.27 -29.06 -19.47
N GLN A 330 -12.33 -29.29 -20.40
CA GLN A 330 -12.12 -28.39 -21.55
C GLN A 330 -12.52 -28.98 -22.89
N LEU A 331 -12.31 -30.31 -23.11
CA LEU A 331 -12.55 -30.92 -24.41
C LEU A 331 -13.92 -31.60 -24.55
N LYS A 332 -14.57 -32.04 -23.47
CA LYS A 332 -15.90 -32.65 -23.49
C LYS A 332 -17.08 -31.65 -23.50
N ARG A 333 -16.80 -30.36 -23.48
CA ARG A 333 -17.79 -29.27 -23.50
C ARG A 333 -18.14 -28.77 -24.91
N LYS A 334 -17.90 -29.58 -25.94
CA LYS A 334 -18.38 -29.29 -27.30
C LYS A 334 -19.68 -30.04 -27.60
#